data_d3825c871e8232338cfdbc464ba909e6
#
_entry.id   d3825c871e8232338cfdbc464ba909e6
#
_cell.length_a   1.000
_cell.length_b   1.000
_cell.length_c   1.000
_cell.angle_alpha   90.00
_cell.angle_beta   90.00
_cell.angle_gamma   90.00
#
_symmetry.space_group_name_H-M   'P 1'
#
loop_
_entity.id
_entity.type
_entity.pdbx_description
1 polymer ?
#
loop_
_entity_poly.entity_id
_entity_poly.type
_entity_poly.pdbx_seq_one_letter_code
_entity_poly.pdbx_strand_id
1 'polypeptide(L)'
;ALVGGHTGEGRELALGFAINGLIDDDLEALLRKGGMQAGDVLVLTKPIGTGTLFAAHASLKARGRWIDAALQSMIQSNQLGAQCLRAHGATACTDLTGFGLLGHLVEMTRPSAVDAEISLSSLPLLE
;
A
#
# COMPACT_ATOMS: atom_id res chain seq x y z
N ALA A 1 18.98 1.70 8.76
CA ALA A 1 20.27 1.16 8.29
C ALA A 1 20.10 -0.30 7.87
N LEU A 2 20.77 -0.75 6.83
CA LEU A 2 20.88 -2.18 6.49
C LEU A 2 21.85 -2.82 7.49
N VAL A 3 21.36 -3.79 8.26
CA VAL A 3 22.13 -4.39 9.37
C VAL A 3 22.49 -5.85 9.16
N GLY A 4 21.98 -6.48 8.10
CA GLY A 4 22.30 -7.85 7.78
C GLY A 4 21.51 -8.35 6.57
N GLY A 5 21.87 -9.53 6.10
CA GLY A 5 21.19 -10.21 5.01
C GLY A 5 21.81 -11.59 4.78
N HIS A 6 21.16 -12.36 3.95
CA HIS A 6 21.64 -13.65 3.50
C HIS A 6 21.38 -13.80 2.00
N THR A 7 22.29 -14.45 1.31
CA THR A 7 22.17 -14.75 -0.12
C THR A 7 22.21 -16.26 -0.31
N GLY A 8 21.30 -16.79 -1.09
CA GLY A 8 21.23 -18.20 -1.46
C GLY A 8 21.17 -18.35 -2.97
N GLU A 9 21.46 -19.54 -3.46
CA GLU A 9 21.28 -19.89 -4.86
C GLU A 9 19.84 -20.32 -5.14
N GLY A 10 19.28 -19.88 -6.27
CA GLY A 10 17.93 -20.22 -6.70
C GLY A 10 17.80 -20.16 -8.22
N ARG A 11 16.70 -20.72 -8.75
CA ARG A 11 16.38 -20.67 -10.18
C ARG A 11 15.88 -19.30 -10.63
N GLU A 12 15.33 -18.54 -9.71
CA GLU A 12 14.74 -17.22 -9.93
C GLU A 12 15.26 -16.24 -8.92
N LEU A 13 15.33 -14.96 -9.30
CA LEU A 13 15.68 -13.89 -8.39
C LEU A 13 14.52 -13.68 -7.40
N ALA A 14 14.78 -13.90 -6.12
CA ALA A 14 13.88 -13.55 -5.04
C ALA A 14 14.56 -12.56 -4.09
N LEU A 15 13.86 -11.50 -3.74
CA LEU A 15 14.33 -10.48 -2.80
C LEU A 15 13.25 -10.19 -1.77
N GLY A 16 13.63 -10.19 -0.50
CA GLY A 16 12.73 -9.84 0.59
C GLY A 16 13.44 -9.05 1.67
N PHE A 17 12.68 -8.31 2.45
CA PHE A 17 13.19 -7.50 3.55
C PHE A 17 12.44 -7.81 4.84
N ALA A 18 13.17 -7.98 5.94
CA ALA A 18 12.62 -7.87 7.28
C ALA A 18 12.97 -6.49 7.82
N ILE A 19 11.95 -5.72 8.20
CA ILE A 19 12.12 -4.33 8.63
C ILE A 19 11.72 -4.23 10.10
N ASN A 20 12.65 -3.73 10.93
CA ASN A 20 12.39 -3.41 12.31
C ASN A 20 12.51 -1.90 12.49
N GLY A 21 11.61 -1.32 13.27
CA GLY A 21 11.62 0.10 13.62
C GLY A 21 11.53 0.30 15.13
N LEU A 22 12.06 1.40 15.60
CA LEU A 22 11.83 1.85 16.95
C LEU A 22 10.56 2.68 16.97
N ILE A 23 9.75 2.47 17.99
CA ILE A 23 8.54 3.24 18.26
C ILE A 23 8.83 3.98 19.56
N ASP A 24 8.57 5.28 19.60
CA ASP A 24 8.60 6.05 20.81
C ASP A 24 7.55 5.50 21.81
N ASP A 25 7.69 5.82 23.09
CA ASP A 25 6.82 5.29 24.17
C ASP A 25 5.33 5.65 23.97
N ASP A 26 5.02 6.57 23.09
CA ASP A 26 3.66 6.94 22.68
C ASP A 26 3.09 5.96 21.64
N LEU A 27 2.55 4.85 22.11
CA LEU A 27 1.89 3.86 21.26
C LEU A 27 0.59 4.37 20.60
N GLU A 28 0.03 5.48 21.09
CA GLU A 28 -1.17 6.10 20.49
C GLU A 28 -0.83 6.81 19.18
N ALA A 29 0.41 7.26 19.02
CA ALA A 29 0.90 7.84 17.77
C ALA A 29 1.14 6.81 16.65
N LEU A 30 1.01 5.51 16.94
CA LEU A 30 1.20 4.44 15.97
C LEU A 30 -0.03 4.30 15.07
N LEU A 31 0.13 4.57 13.78
CA LEU A 31 -0.92 4.28 12.79
C LEU A 31 -1.09 2.77 12.62
N ARG A 32 -2.25 2.27 13.00
CA ARG A 32 -2.63 0.86 12.90
C ARG A 32 -3.60 0.65 11.75
N LYS A 33 -3.86 -0.61 11.40
CA LYS A 33 -4.93 -0.95 10.44
C LYS A 33 -6.33 -0.66 11.02
N GLY A 34 -6.54 -0.92 12.31
CA GLY A 34 -7.76 -0.55 13.03
C GLY A 34 -7.70 0.86 13.60
N GLY A 35 -8.87 1.44 13.86
CA GLY A 35 -9.01 2.78 14.41
C GLY A 35 -9.88 3.72 13.56
N MET A 36 -10.38 3.24 12.41
CA MET A 36 -11.32 3.99 11.58
C MET A 36 -12.58 4.36 12.35
N GLN A 37 -13.12 5.52 12.07
CA GLN A 37 -14.34 6.04 12.68
C GLN A 37 -15.39 6.34 11.61
N ALA A 38 -16.67 6.28 11.98
CA ALA A 38 -17.74 6.70 11.09
C ALA A 38 -17.60 8.18 10.74
N GLY A 39 -17.60 8.48 9.45
CA GLY A 39 -17.35 9.83 8.92
C GLY A 39 -15.93 10.06 8.44
N ASP A 40 -15.01 9.14 8.67
CA ASP A 40 -13.67 9.21 8.08
C ASP A 40 -13.72 9.13 6.55
N VAL A 41 -12.75 9.75 5.90
CA VAL A 41 -12.58 9.72 4.45
C VAL A 41 -11.43 8.79 4.09
N LEU A 42 -11.65 7.91 3.12
CA LEU A 42 -10.61 7.04 2.58
C LEU A 42 -9.72 7.82 1.60
N VAL A 43 -8.41 7.78 1.83
CA VAL A 43 -7.41 8.44 0.99
C VAL A 43 -6.46 7.42 0.37
N LEU A 44 -6.35 7.39 -0.94
CA LEU A 44 -5.31 6.68 -1.67
C LEU A 44 -4.18 7.65 -2.00
N THR A 45 -2.97 7.38 -1.51
CA THR A 45 -1.81 8.25 -1.74
C THR A 45 -1.15 8.07 -3.10
N LYS A 46 -1.51 6.99 -3.81
CA LYS A 46 -1.07 6.70 -5.19
C LYS A 46 -2.18 6.03 -5.99
N PRO A 47 -2.18 6.15 -7.33
CA PRO A 47 -3.08 5.38 -8.18
C PRO A 47 -2.90 3.88 -8.01
N ILE A 48 -3.99 3.13 -8.19
CA ILE A 48 -3.99 1.66 -8.15
C ILE A 48 -3.99 1.08 -9.57
N GLY A 49 -3.64 -0.23 -9.69
CA GLY A 49 -3.69 -0.95 -10.96
C GLY A 49 -2.41 -1.68 -11.32
N THR A 50 -1.33 -1.57 -10.54
CA THR A 50 -0.04 -2.22 -10.83
C THR A 50 -0.20 -3.72 -11.06
N GLY A 51 -0.91 -4.44 -10.18
CA GLY A 51 -1.13 -5.87 -10.32
C GLY A 51 -1.88 -6.25 -11.61
N THR A 52 -2.90 -5.48 -11.97
CA THR A 52 -3.65 -5.68 -13.22
C THR A 52 -2.77 -5.46 -14.45
N LEU A 53 -1.94 -4.41 -14.43
CA LEU A 53 -1.02 -4.12 -15.53
C LEU A 53 0.06 -5.20 -15.70
N PHE A 54 0.63 -5.71 -14.61
CA PHE A 54 1.60 -6.80 -14.69
C PHE A 54 0.96 -8.13 -15.12
N ALA A 55 -0.27 -8.43 -14.71
CA ALA A 55 -1.01 -9.59 -15.20
C ALA A 55 -1.30 -9.48 -16.72
N ALA A 56 -1.67 -8.28 -17.19
CA ALA A 56 -1.82 -8.01 -18.61
C ALA A 56 -0.48 -8.14 -19.37
N HIS A 57 0.61 -7.69 -18.76
CA HIS A 57 1.96 -7.81 -19.33
C HIS A 57 2.38 -9.28 -19.50
N ALA A 58 2.20 -10.09 -18.46
CA ALA A 58 2.48 -11.53 -18.52
C ALA A 58 1.67 -12.24 -19.63
N SER A 59 0.48 -11.70 -19.94
CA SER A 59 -0.38 -12.18 -21.04
C SER A 59 -0.11 -11.50 -22.39
N LEU A 60 0.98 -10.70 -22.52
CA LEU A 60 1.36 -9.93 -23.71
C LEU A 60 0.28 -8.95 -24.20
N LYS A 61 -0.56 -8.44 -23.30
CA LYS A 61 -1.67 -7.52 -23.60
C LYS A 61 -1.42 -6.08 -23.12
N ALA A 62 -0.38 -5.84 -22.33
CA ALA A 62 -0.05 -4.51 -21.85
C ALA A 62 0.82 -3.74 -22.85
N ARG A 63 0.59 -2.44 -22.96
CA ARG A 63 1.49 -1.54 -23.68
C ARG A 63 2.69 -1.20 -22.80
N GLY A 64 3.88 -1.06 -23.39
CA GLY A 64 5.11 -0.74 -22.64
C GLY A 64 4.99 0.50 -21.75
N ARG A 65 4.34 1.57 -22.25
CA ARG A 65 4.12 2.80 -21.49
C ARG A 65 3.33 2.60 -20.18
N TRP A 66 2.41 1.65 -20.15
CA TRP A 66 1.63 1.35 -18.95
C TRP A 66 2.47 0.64 -17.90
N ILE A 67 3.37 -0.23 -18.35
CA ILE A 67 4.32 -0.92 -17.45
C ILE A 67 5.33 0.08 -16.89
N ASP A 68 5.82 1.00 -17.73
CA ASP A 68 6.70 2.07 -17.26
C ASP A 68 6.02 2.95 -16.20
N ALA A 69 4.78 3.38 -16.41
CA ALA A 69 4.01 4.13 -15.43
C ALA A 69 3.81 3.35 -14.12
N ALA A 70 3.54 2.05 -14.20
CA ALA A 70 3.44 1.18 -13.02
C ALA A 70 4.76 1.10 -12.27
N LEU A 71 5.90 0.92 -12.96
CA LEU A 71 7.22 0.89 -12.37
C LEU A 71 7.57 2.22 -11.69
N GLN A 72 7.31 3.36 -12.35
CA GLN A 72 7.53 4.69 -11.76
C GLN A 72 6.72 4.88 -10.48
N SER A 73 5.45 4.44 -10.45
CA SER A 73 4.63 4.47 -9.25
C SER A 73 5.18 3.59 -8.14
N MET A 74 5.71 2.40 -8.48
CA MET A 74 6.26 1.44 -7.51
C MET A 74 7.55 1.92 -6.85
N ILE A 75 8.46 2.55 -7.61
CA ILE A 75 9.73 3.07 -7.06
C ILE A 75 9.56 4.35 -6.24
N GLN A 76 8.43 5.04 -6.38
CA GLN A 76 8.13 6.20 -5.55
C GLN A 76 7.92 5.76 -4.09
N SER A 77 8.72 6.32 -3.19
CA SER A 77 8.60 6.05 -1.75
C SER A 77 7.24 6.48 -1.19
N ASN A 78 6.69 5.68 -0.27
CA ASN A 78 5.49 6.04 0.49
C ASN A 78 5.79 6.96 1.69
N GLN A 79 7.06 7.33 1.92
CA GLN A 79 7.50 8.08 3.09
C GLN A 79 6.75 9.40 3.27
N LEU A 80 6.65 10.21 2.21
CA LEU A 80 5.96 11.51 2.28
C LEU A 80 4.47 11.35 2.56
N GLY A 81 3.81 10.36 1.95
CA GLY A 81 2.41 10.03 2.22
C GLY A 81 2.20 9.65 3.69
N ALA A 82 3.03 8.77 4.23
CA ALA A 82 2.96 8.35 5.63
C ALA A 82 3.21 9.51 6.61
N GLN A 83 4.17 10.38 6.31
CA GLN A 83 4.43 11.59 7.10
C GLN A 83 3.24 12.55 7.09
N CYS A 84 2.63 12.76 5.92
CA CYS A 84 1.45 13.61 5.77
C CYS A 84 0.26 13.05 6.57
N LEU A 85 -0.02 11.74 6.44
CA LEU A 85 -1.09 11.08 7.19
C LEU A 85 -0.92 11.24 8.71
N ARG A 86 0.30 11.03 9.22
CA ARG A 86 0.60 11.24 10.65
C ARG A 86 0.42 12.70 11.07
N ALA A 87 0.93 13.64 10.29
CA ALA A 87 0.86 15.06 10.61
C ALA A 87 -0.59 15.60 10.64
N HIS A 88 -1.52 14.95 9.93
CA HIS A 88 -2.92 15.36 9.84
C HIS A 88 -3.88 14.45 10.61
N GLY A 89 -3.38 13.62 11.51
CA GLY A 89 -4.19 12.85 12.44
C GLY A 89 -5.02 11.74 11.78
N ALA A 90 -4.46 11.05 10.77
CA ALA A 90 -5.11 9.87 10.21
C ALA A 90 -5.41 8.84 11.32
N THR A 91 -6.61 8.29 11.33
CA THR A 91 -7.12 7.38 12.36
C THR A 91 -6.65 5.94 12.15
N ALA A 92 -6.41 5.55 10.90
CA ALA A 92 -5.95 4.22 10.50
C ALA A 92 -5.12 4.29 9.21
N CYS A 93 -4.26 3.31 9.00
CA CYS A 93 -3.44 3.23 7.80
C CYS A 93 -3.06 1.78 7.48
N THR A 94 -2.97 1.46 6.20
CA THR A 94 -2.38 0.22 5.71
C THR A 94 -1.64 0.48 4.40
N ASP A 95 -0.70 -0.37 4.05
CA ASP A 95 -0.16 -0.44 2.70
C ASP A 95 -1.12 -1.25 1.80
N LEU A 96 -1.07 -1.00 0.50
CA LEU A 96 -1.91 -1.67 -0.48
C LEU A 96 -1.03 -2.53 -1.39
N THR A 97 -1.14 -3.85 -1.25
CA THR A 97 -0.31 -4.85 -1.91
C THR A 97 -1.15 -5.91 -2.63
N GLY A 98 -0.69 -7.16 -2.66
CA GLY A 98 -1.25 -8.25 -3.46
C GLY A 98 -2.72 -8.61 -3.20
N PHE A 99 -3.27 -8.30 -2.02
CA PHE A 99 -4.71 -8.52 -1.74
C PHE A 99 -5.62 -7.48 -2.41
N GLY A 100 -5.05 -6.43 -2.98
CA GLY A 100 -5.79 -5.35 -3.62
C GLY A 100 -6.58 -4.48 -2.67
N LEU A 101 -7.26 -3.47 -3.22
CA LEU A 101 -7.95 -2.45 -2.44
C LEU A 101 -8.97 -3.04 -1.45
N LEU A 102 -9.86 -3.92 -1.94
CA LEU A 102 -10.93 -4.46 -1.10
C LEU A 102 -10.40 -5.36 0.01
N GLY A 103 -9.37 -6.18 -0.27
CA GLY A 103 -8.75 -7.05 0.72
C GLY A 103 -8.16 -6.24 1.88
N HIS A 104 -7.37 -5.22 1.56
CA HIS A 104 -6.76 -4.36 2.58
C HIS A 104 -7.78 -3.47 3.30
N LEU A 105 -8.84 -3.03 2.62
CA LEU A 105 -9.92 -2.30 3.27
C LEU A 105 -10.66 -3.16 4.31
N VAL A 106 -10.89 -4.44 4.01
CA VAL A 106 -11.48 -5.38 4.98
C VAL A 106 -10.58 -5.57 6.21
N GLU A 107 -9.25 -5.55 6.03
CA GLU A 107 -8.31 -5.59 7.15
C GLU A 107 -8.35 -4.33 8.03
N MET A 108 -8.86 -3.21 7.50
CA MET A 108 -9.04 -1.96 8.25
C MET A 108 -10.44 -1.88 8.89
N THR A 109 -11.50 -2.22 8.15
CA THR A 109 -12.89 -2.09 8.63
C THR A 109 -13.23 -3.07 9.74
N ARG A 110 -12.78 -4.34 9.63
CA ARG A 110 -13.06 -5.37 10.64
C ARG A 110 -12.58 -4.99 12.05
N PRO A 111 -11.29 -4.66 12.28
CA PRO A 111 -10.84 -4.27 13.63
C PRO A 111 -11.39 -2.91 14.08
N SER A 112 -11.90 -2.10 13.17
CA SER A 112 -12.52 -0.81 13.47
C SER A 112 -14.03 -0.92 13.74
N ALA A 113 -14.65 -2.07 13.44
CA ALA A 113 -16.09 -2.31 13.57
C ALA A 113 -16.95 -1.26 12.81
N VAL A 114 -16.51 -0.85 11.62
CA VAL A 114 -17.19 0.08 10.72
C VAL A 114 -17.33 -0.50 9.32
N ASP A 115 -18.30 0.02 8.57
CA ASP A 115 -18.44 -0.24 7.14
C ASP A 115 -17.74 0.86 6.34
N ALA A 116 -17.44 0.57 5.06
CA ALA A 116 -16.86 1.52 4.14
C ALA A 116 -17.62 1.51 2.81
N GLU A 117 -17.85 2.70 2.27
CA GLU A 117 -18.44 2.91 0.96
C GLU A 117 -17.38 3.43 -0.01
N ILE A 118 -17.31 2.85 -1.22
CA ILE A 118 -16.37 3.24 -2.26
C ILE A 118 -17.14 3.62 -3.52
N SER A 119 -16.91 4.82 -4.03
CA SER A 119 -17.31 5.19 -5.38
C SER A 119 -16.25 4.71 -6.37
N LEU A 120 -16.60 3.73 -7.20
CA LEU A 120 -15.67 3.18 -8.20
C LEU A 120 -15.18 4.23 -9.22
N SER A 121 -16.03 5.20 -9.54
CA SER A 121 -15.68 6.28 -10.47
C SER A 121 -14.68 7.29 -9.88
N SER A 122 -14.49 7.28 -8.57
CA SER A 122 -13.56 8.19 -7.88
C SER A 122 -12.19 7.55 -7.60
N LEU A 123 -12.00 6.28 -7.97
CA LEU A 123 -10.73 5.59 -7.75
C LEU A 123 -9.65 6.12 -8.71
N PRO A 124 -8.49 6.59 -8.20
CA PRO A 124 -7.37 6.95 -9.05
C PRO A 124 -6.75 5.68 -9.65
N LEU A 125 -6.77 5.56 -10.96
CA LEU A 125 -6.22 4.42 -11.70
C LEU A 125 -4.95 4.83 -12.45
N LEU A 126 -4.03 3.88 -12.62
CA LEU A 126 -2.89 4.02 -13.54
C LEU A 126 -3.41 3.98 -14.98
N GLU A 127 -3.01 4.97 -15.81
CA GLU A 127 -3.36 5.13 -17.22
C GLU A 127 -2.22 4.73 -18.16
#